data_3ef23bda41bd38403c40e8e938575616
#
_entry.id   3ef23bda41bd38403c40e8e938575616
#
_cell.length_a   1.000
_cell.length_b   1.000
_cell.length_c   1.000
_cell.angle_alpha   90.00
_cell.angle_beta   90.00
_cell.angle_gamma   90.00
#
_symmetry.space_group_name_H-M   'P 1'
#
loop_
_entity.id
_entity.type
_entity.pdbx_description
1 polymer ?
#
loop_
_entity_poly.entity_id
_entity_poly.type
_entity_poly.pdbx_seq_one_letter_code
_entity_poly.pdbx_strand_id
1 'polypeptide(L)'
;MSSHLELHDSRVSRIEWVDGVVMVHFSHAHIRKSHDKSGRDLGTSWSREVGLILREATATGPMPALPNTISEGYIEVGGIRHEDIPLPFQRKVDARLLLIFIDGAQVEIIGKRPTIVLLGTPIYLENYS
;
A
#
# COMPACT_ATOMS: atom_id res chain seq x y z
N MET A 1 -5.79 -17.26 -9.53
CA MET A 1 -4.59 -16.45 -9.21
C MET A 1 -5.01 -15.20 -8.48
N SER A 2 -4.35 -14.87 -7.39
CA SER A 2 -4.62 -13.66 -6.63
C SER A 2 -3.34 -12.85 -6.42
N SER A 3 -3.48 -11.53 -6.35
CA SER A 3 -2.37 -10.62 -6.12
C SER A 3 -2.68 -9.75 -4.92
N HIS A 4 -1.68 -9.49 -4.10
CA HIS A 4 -1.79 -8.64 -2.92
C HIS A 4 -0.59 -7.72 -2.83
N LEU A 5 -0.84 -6.49 -2.39
CA LEU A 5 0.23 -5.56 -2.05
C LEU A 5 0.52 -5.71 -0.56
N GLU A 6 1.73 -6.11 -0.21
CA GLU A 6 2.17 -6.20 1.17
C GLU A 6 2.74 -4.85 1.58
N LEU A 7 2.11 -4.20 2.57
CA LEU A 7 2.58 -2.89 3.01
C LEU A 7 3.94 -2.99 3.68
N HIS A 8 4.15 -3.99 4.53
CA HIS A 8 5.46 -4.15 5.15
C HIS A 8 6.52 -4.44 4.07
N ASP A 9 7.69 -3.90 4.26
CA ASP A 9 8.84 -3.96 3.34
C ASP A 9 8.67 -3.15 2.06
N SER A 10 7.51 -2.54 1.84
CA SER A 10 7.33 -1.63 0.72
C SER A 10 8.00 -0.28 1.01
N ARG A 11 8.50 0.35 -0.05
CA ARG A 11 9.22 1.62 0.07
C ARG A 11 8.38 2.77 -0.47
N VAL A 12 8.18 3.76 0.37
CA VAL A 12 7.46 4.99 0.01
C VAL A 12 8.50 6.04 -0.38
N SER A 13 8.35 6.60 -1.57
CA SER A 13 9.26 7.63 -2.08
C SER A 13 8.77 9.03 -1.77
N ARG A 14 7.45 9.25 -1.81
CA ARG A 14 6.87 10.56 -1.54
C ARG A 14 5.39 10.44 -1.19
N ILE A 15 4.87 11.47 -0.53
CA ILE A 15 3.45 11.64 -0.24
C ILE A 15 3.09 13.03 -0.76
N GLU A 16 2.18 13.10 -1.71
CA GLU A 16 1.80 14.35 -2.36
C GLU A 16 0.37 14.72 -2.05
N TRP A 17 0.13 16.01 -1.87
CA TRP A 17 -1.18 16.56 -1.58
C TRP A 17 -1.56 17.59 -2.65
N VAL A 18 -2.72 17.39 -3.29
CA VAL A 18 -3.27 18.35 -4.24
C VAL A 18 -4.78 18.41 -4.02
N ASP A 19 -5.27 19.58 -3.59
CA ASP A 19 -6.71 19.85 -3.42
C ASP A 19 -7.43 18.77 -2.60
N GLY A 20 -6.87 18.40 -1.46
CA GLY A 20 -7.47 17.40 -0.57
C GLY A 20 -7.30 15.97 -1.03
N VAL A 21 -6.64 15.74 -2.14
CA VAL A 21 -6.31 14.39 -2.63
C VAL A 21 -4.88 14.10 -2.23
N VAL A 22 -4.68 12.97 -1.54
CA VAL A 22 -3.34 12.51 -1.21
C VAL A 22 -2.98 11.34 -2.11
N MET A 23 -1.74 11.32 -2.58
CA MET A 23 -1.18 10.16 -3.25
C MET A 23 0.07 9.72 -2.50
N VAL A 24 0.05 8.49 -2.01
CA VAL A 24 1.22 7.84 -1.41
C VAL A 24 1.89 7.10 -2.56
N HIS A 25 3.10 7.54 -2.91
CA HIS A 25 3.85 6.96 -4.02
C HIS A 25 4.86 5.95 -3.51
N PHE A 26 4.67 4.70 -3.92
CA PHE A 26 5.58 3.60 -3.61
C PHE A 26 6.55 3.45 -4.77
N SER A 27 7.83 3.68 -4.52
CA SER A 27 8.85 3.41 -5.53
C SER A 27 9.04 1.90 -5.71
N HIS A 28 8.86 1.15 -4.63
CA HIS A 28 8.97 -0.31 -4.61
C HIS A 28 7.88 -0.87 -3.71
N ALA A 29 6.73 -1.19 -4.28
CA ALA A 29 5.68 -1.90 -3.57
C ALA A 29 5.94 -3.40 -3.70
N HIS A 30 5.84 -4.12 -2.59
CA HIS A 30 6.04 -5.55 -2.57
C HIS A 30 4.73 -6.23 -2.93
N ILE A 31 4.69 -6.91 -4.07
CA ILE A 31 3.48 -7.57 -4.56
C ILE A 31 3.70 -9.06 -4.57
N ARG A 32 2.76 -9.78 -3.95
CA ARG A 32 2.75 -11.23 -3.91
C ARG A 32 1.63 -11.75 -4.81
N LYS A 33 1.97 -12.69 -5.67
CA LYS A 33 1.00 -13.38 -6.54
C LYS A 33 0.93 -14.83 -6.12
N SER A 34 -0.28 -15.30 -5.81
CA SER A 34 -0.55 -16.69 -5.45
C SER A 34 -1.21 -17.41 -6.62
N HIS A 35 -0.91 -18.70 -6.79
CA HIS A 35 -1.46 -19.49 -7.88
C HIS A 35 -2.81 -20.09 -7.55
N ASP A 36 -3.16 -20.24 -6.28
CA ASP A 36 -4.46 -20.78 -5.89
C ASP A 36 -5.27 -19.75 -5.10
N LYS A 37 -6.56 -20.07 -4.92
CA LYS A 37 -7.49 -19.16 -4.24
C LYS A 37 -7.35 -19.19 -2.72
N SER A 38 -6.73 -20.20 -2.17
CA SER A 38 -6.57 -20.33 -0.72
C SER A 38 -5.44 -19.48 -0.19
N GLY A 39 -4.55 -19.02 -1.06
CA GLY A 39 -3.38 -18.26 -0.65
C GLY A 39 -2.30 -19.08 0.04
N ARG A 40 -2.47 -20.41 0.09
CA ARG A 40 -1.47 -21.30 0.71
C ARG A 40 -0.50 -21.84 -0.30
N ASP A 41 -0.74 -21.57 -1.56
CA ASP A 41 0.06 -22.09 -2.64
C ASP A 41 1.38 -21.34 -2.77
N LEU A 42 2.30 -21.97 -3.46
CA LEU A 42 3.51 -21.35 -3.92
C LEU A 42 3.14 -20.13 -4.77
N GLY A 43 3.82 -19.05 -4.54
CA GLY A 43 3.58 -17.82 -5.26
C GLY A 43 4.86 -17.18 -5.72
N THR A 44 4.73 -16.02 -6.32
CA THR A 44 5.85 -15.20 -6.75
C THR A 44 5.80 -13.85 -6.08
N SER A 45 6.98 -13.27 -5.87
CA SER A 45 7.14 -11.97 -5.27
C SER A 45 7.66 -11.00 -6.33
N TRP A 46 7.08 -9.81 -6.36
CA TRP A 46 7.38 -8.78 -7.35
C TRP A 46 7.52 -7.43 -6.69
N SER A 47 8.32 -6.58 -7.29
CA SER A 47 8.41 -5.17 -6.94
C SER A 47 7.81 -4.35 -8.07
N ARG A 48 7.00 -3.35 -7.70
CA ARG A 48 6.38 -2.50 -8.70
C ARG A 48 6.14 -1.11 -8.13
N GLU A 49 6.25 -0.12 -8.97
CA GLU A 49 5.85 1.24 -8.63
C GLU A 49 4.32 1.31 -8.56
N VAL A 50 3.80 1.90 -7.49
CA VAL A 50 2.37 1.93 -7.20
C VAL A 50 2.00 3.27 -6.59
N GLY A 51 0.81 3.76 -6.89
CA GLY A 51 0.22 4.92 -6.21
C GLY A 51 -1.00 4.47 -5.41
N LEU A 52 -1.12 4.96 -4.18
CA LEU A 52 -2.31 4.78 -3.36
C LEU A 52 -2.95 6.14 -3.17
N ILE A 53 -4.18 6.30 -3.66
CA ILE A 53 -4.88 7.58 -3.69
C ILE A 53 -6.02 7.56 -2.67
N LEU A 54 -6.09 8.62 -1.86
CA LEU A 54 -7.21 8.86 -0.94
C LEU A 54 -7.73 10.28 -1.21
N ARG A 55 -9.04 10.44 -1.22
CA ARG A 55 -9.69 11.70 -1.53
C ARG A 55 -10.30 12.30 -0.27
N GLU A 56 -10.50 13.64 -0.25
CA GLU A 56 -10.97 14.37 0.93
C GLU A 56 -10.17 13.92 2.16
N ALA A 57 -8.84 13.95 2.01
CA ALA A 57 -7.94 13.31 2.95
C ALA A 57 -7.35 14.29 3.95
N THR A 58 -7.11 13.79 5.17
CA THR A 58 -6.38 14.50 6.21
C THR A 58 -5.34 13.57 6.81
N ALA A 59 -4.23 14.12 7.26
CA ALA A 59 -3.18 13.34 7.90
C ALA A 59 -3.00 13.78 9.34
N THR A 60 -2.63 12.83 10.19
CA THR A 60 -2.34 13.07 11.60
C THR A 60 -0.89 12.68 11.87
N GLY A 61 -0.21 13.55 12.62
CA GLY A 61 1.19 13.35 12.96
C GLY A 61 2.13 14.08 12.01
N PRO A 62 3.41 14.18 12.35
CA PRO A 62 4.38 14.78 11.46
C PRO A 62 4.61 13.93 10.24
N MET A 63 4.92 14.56 9.10
CA MET A 63 5.27 13.82 7.89
C MET A 63 6.60 13.09 8.10
N PRO A 64 6.69 11.81 7.73
CA PRO A 64 7.93 11.08 7.85
C PRO A 64 8.97 11.59 6.87
N ALA A 65 10.25 11.37 7.18
CA ALA A 65 11.31 11.59 6.21
C ALA A 65 11.17 10.56 5.10
N LEU A 66 11.22 11.00 3.86
CA LEU A 66 11.08 10.13 2.69
C LEU A 66 12.27 10.30 1.75
N PRO A 67 12.70 9.24 1.04
CA PRO A 67 12.09 7.91 1.00
C PRO A 67 12.32 7.12 2.28
N ASN A 68 11.41 6.19 2.54
CA ASN A 68 11.47 5.37 3.75
C ASN A 68 10.77 4.03 3.50
N THR A 69 11.13 3.02 4.28
CA THR A 69 10.58 1.69 4.16
C THR A 69 9.57 1.44 5.28
N ILE A 70 8.45 0.82 4.93
CA ILE A 70 7.39 0.50 5.88
C ILE A 70 7.79 -0.74 6.67
N SER A 71 7.74 -0.65 8.02
CA SER A 71 7.92 -1.82 8.87
C SER A 71 6.59 -2.55 9.08
N GLU A 72 5.51 -1.80 9.23
CA GLU A 72 4.16 -2.37 9.30
C GLU A 72 3.14 -1.30 8.95
N GLY A 73 1.97 -1.74 8.54
CA GLY A 73 0.90 -0.82 8.20
C GLY A 73 -0.37 -1.56 7.85
N TYR A 74 -1.45 -0.81 7.71
CA TYR A 74 -2.73 -1.37 7.26
C TYR A 74 -3.57 -0.28 6.62
N ILE A 75 -4.53 -0.72 5.82
CA ILE A 75 -5.63 0.12 5.39
C ILE A 75 -6.92 -0.50 5.91
N GLU A 76 -7.76 0.34 6.52
CA GLU A 76 -9.06 -0.09 7.04
C GLU A 76 -10.15 0.50 6.17
N VAL A 77 -11.00 -0.34 5.62
CA VAL A 77 -12.12 0.06 4.77
C VAL A 77 -13.36 -0.74 5.17
N GLY A 78 -14.47 -0.02 5.41
CA GLY A 78 -15.71 -0.70 5.80
C GLY A 78 -15.57 -1.53 7.07
N GLY A 79 -14.70 -1.13 7.99
CA GLY A 79 -14.48 -1.86 9.23
C GLY A 79 -13.53 -3.06 9.10
N ILE A 80 -13.00 -3.29 7.90
CA ILE A 80 -12.08 -4.39 7.65
C ILE A 80 -10.67 -3.85 7.48
N ARG A 81 -9.74 -4.43 8.24
CA ARG A 81 -8.33 -4.03 8.22
C ARG A 81 -7.54 -4.96 7.31
N HIS A 82 -6.82 -4.38 6.35
CA HIS A 82 -5.96 -5.11 5.42
C HIS A 82 -4.51 -4.72 5.65
N GLU A 83 -3.69 -5.67 6.06
CA GLU A 83 -2.23 -5.52 6.08
C GLU A 83 -1.68 -5.87 4.69
N ASP A 84 -2.32 -6.84 4.04
CA ASP A 84 -2.09 -7.20 2.66
C ASP A 84 -3.32 -6.75 1.86
N ILE A 85 -3.10 -5.88 0.89
CA ILE A 85 -4.20 -5.26 0.17
C ILE A 85 -4.47 -6.04 -1.11
N PRO A 86 -5.68 -6.58 -1.29
CA PRO A 86 -6.00 -7.33 -2.50
C PRO A 86 -5.96 -6.42 -3.73
N LEU A 87 -5.47 -6.93 -4.84
CA LEU A 87 -5.40 -6.19 -6.10
C LEU A 87 -6.29 -6.84 -7.14
N PRO A 88 -6.98 -6.08 -7.97
CA PRO A 88 -7.09 -4.61 -7.96
C PRO A 88 -7.85 -4.09 -6.76
N PHE A 89 -7.57 -2.86 -6.36
CA PHE A 89 -8.19 -2.28 -5.18
C PHE A 89 -8.77 -0.91 -5.49
N GLN A 90 -10.09 -0.81 -5.36
CA GLN A 90 -10.83 0.44 -5.47
C GLN A 90 -12.09 0.26 -4.64
N ARG A 91 -12.33 1.17 -3.71
CA ARG A 91 -13.50 1.12 -2.83
C ARG A 91 -14.20 2.47 -2.82
N LYS A 92 -15.51 2.47 -2.58
CA LYS A 92 -16.33 3.70 -2.55
C LYS A 92 -16.71 4.08 -1.12
N VAL A 93 -15.85 3.77 -0.17
CA VAL A 93 -16.10 3.98 1.26
C VAL A 93 -14.94 4.77 1.87
N ASP A 94 -15.13 5.15 3.14
CA ASP A 94 -14.08 5.82 3.90
C ASP A 94 -12.96 4.84 4.22
N ALA A 95 -11.76 5.37 4.32
CA ALA A 95 -10.57 4.57 4.58
C ALA A 95 -9.67 5.25 5.60
N ARG A 96 -8.95 4.42 6.34
CA ARG A 96 -7.89 4.85 7.27
C ARG A 96 -6.63 4.09 6.91
N LEU A 97 -5.59 4.81 6.57
CA LEU A 97 -4.29 4.23 6.25
C LEU A 97 -3.31 4.57 7.37
N LEU A 98 -2.72 3.54 7.97
CA LEU A 98 -1.64 3.72 8.95
C LEU A 98 -0.36 3.13 8.37
N LEU A 99 0.70 3.93 8.36
CA LEU A 99 2.03 3.49 7.94
C LEU A 99 3.01 3.76 9.06
N ILE A 100 3.74 2.72 9.47
CA ILE A 100 4.82 2.80 10.45
C ILE A 100 6.09 2.41 9.72
N PHE A 101 7.07 3.29 9.77
CA PHE A 101 8.33 3.12 9.05
C PHE A 101 9.42 2.51 9.92
N ILE A 102 10.46 2.00 9.28
CA ILE A 102 11.55 1.29 9.99
C ILE A 102 12.31 2.17 10.98
N ASP A 103 12.26 3.50 10.80
CA ASP A 103 12.88 4.44 11.74
C ASP A 103 11.95 4.83 12.90
N GLY A 104 10.77 4.24 12.97
CA GLY A 104 9.78 4.51 14.02
C GLY A 104 8.82 5.64 13.70
N ALA A 105 9.03 6.38 12.62
CA ALA A 105 8.09 7.40 12.20
C ALA A 105 6.77 6.76 11.78
N GLN A 106 5.65 7.45 12.01
CA GLN A 106 4.36 6.95 11.57
C GLN A 106 3.47 8.09 11.09
N VAL A 107 2.59 7.75 10.15
CA VAL A 107 1.60 8.68 9.63
C VAL A 107 0.27 7.95 9.51
N GLU A 108 -0.81 8.63 9.88
CA GLU A 108 -2.16 8.14 9.68
C GLU A 108 -2.87 9.08 8.70
N ILE A 109 -3.46 8.52 7.66
CA ILE A 109 -4.19 9.29 6.65
C ILE A 109 -5.60 8.75 6.61
N ILE A 110 -6.56 9.65 6.80
CA ILE A 110 -7.98 9.34 6.72
C ILE A 110 -8.53 10.02 5.48
N GLY A 111 -9.26 9.28 4.67
CA GLY A 111 -9.82 9.82 3.44
C GLY A 111 -10.93 8.93 2.90
N LYS A 112 -11.30 9.18 1.65
CA LYS A 112 -12.40 8.48 1.00
C LYS A 112 -11.96 7.87 -0.32
N ARG A 113 -12.68 6.84 -0.73
CA ARG A 113 -12.54 6.19 -2.04
C ARG A 113 -11.10 5.79 -2.35
N PRO A 114 -10.50 4.94 -1.50
CA PRO A 114 -9.13 4.51 -1.72
C PRO A 114 -8.98 3.76 -3.03
N THR A 115 -7.94 4.08 -3.77
CA THR A 115 -7.67 3.47 -5.07
C THR A 115 -6.17 3.19 -5.19
N ILE A 116 -5.84 1.98 -5.61
CA ILE A 116 -4.45 1.64 -5.92
C ILE A 116 -4.28 1.67 -7.42
N VAL A 117 -3.28 2.43 -7.89
CA VAL A 117 -2.93 2.55 -9.29
C VAL A 117 -1.59 1.87 -9.49
N LEU A 118 -1.56 0.90 -10.38
CA LEU A 118 -0.31 0.21 -10.73
C LEU A 118 0.43 1.06 -11.74
N LEU A 119 1.68 1.38 -11.44
CA LEU A 119 2.55 2.20 -12.26
C LEU A 119 3.79 1.37 -12.63
N GLY A 120 4.53 1.83 -13.61
CA GLY A 120 5.77 1.19 -13.99
C GLY A 120 5.63 -0.27 -14.40
N THR A 121 6.76 -0.94 -14.55
CA THR A 121 6.84 -2.34 -14.95
C THR A 121 7.14 -3.21 -13.73
N PRO A 122 6.41 -4.31 -13.53
CA PRO A 122 6.70 -5.20 -12.41
C PRO A 122 8.06 -5.88 -12.59
N ILE A 123 8.80 -6.00 -11.49
CA ILE A 123 10.11 -6.66 -11.47
C ILE A 123 9.99 -7.91 -10.62
N TYR A 124 10.30 -9.04 -11.22
CA TYR A 124 10.28 -10.33 -10.53
C TYR A 124 11.39 -10.38 -9.47
N LEU A 125 11.06 -10.82 -8.28
CA LEU A 125 12.03 -10.96 -7.19
C LEU A 125 12.37 -12.42 -6.90
N GLU A 126 11.35 -13.21 -6.56
CA GLU A 126 11.59 -14.61 -6.19
C GLU A 126 10.31 -15.43 -6.19
N ASN A 127 10.48 -16.75 -6.13
CA ASN A 127 9.38 -17.67 -5.87
C ASN A 127 9.28 -17.92 -4.37
N TYR A 128 8.07 -17.99 -3.86
CA TYR A 128 7.82 -18.53 -2.53
C TYR A 128 7.72 -20.06 -2.63
N SER A 129 8.27 -20.71 -1.66
CA SER A 129 8.21 -22.16 -1.61
C SER A 129 7.58 -22.64 -0.32
#